data_da2dea763e50640abb12780dff87beef
#
_entry.id   da2dea763e50640abb12780dff87beef
#
_cell.length_a   1.000
_cell.length_b   1.000
_cell.length_c   1.000
_cell.angle_alpha   90.00
_cell.angle_beta   90.00
_cell.angle_gamma   90.00
#
_symmetry.space_group_name_H-M   'P 1'
#
loop_
_entity.id
_entity.type
_entity.pdbx_description
1 polymer ?
#
loop_
_entity_poly.entity_id
_entity_poly.type
_entity_poly.pdbx_seq_one_letter_code
_entity_poly.pdbx_strand_id
1 'polypeptide(L)'
;MDWATIYADVQQNYLFYLSIPVVAAILGYVTKIAAVKMMFYPMKFVGIPPFFGWQGIVPRNALRMASIAVDTITTKLVSVNEVVSKLDSERLGKELEGPAMEVIETIIREVMSKHQPRLWESLPNFAQKKLIDRVKKDVPGVIASVMEDIKGNIDEILDLKALVIRILMKDKHLLNRIFQEVGREEFKFFGVSGLYFGFMIGVVQMVLWVLLKEPWILPVFGFLVGFISDWIALNILFEP
;
A
#
# COMPACT_ATOMS: atom_id res chain seq x y z
N MET A 1 44.89 10.52 -34.24
CA MET A 1 44.85 9.09 -33.95
C MET A 1 44.52 8.38 -35.23
N ASP A 2 45.40 7.46 -35.72
CA ASP A 2 45.21 6.83 -37.02
C ASP A 2 44.19 5.68 -36.93
N TRP A 3 43.33 5.57 -37.91
CA TRP A 3 42.29 4.52 -37.96
C TRP A 3 42.88 3.10 -37.86
N ALA A 4 44.09 2.90 -38.35
CA ALA A 4 44.78 1.61 -38.28
C ALA A 4 45.12 1.20 -36.84
N THR A 5 45.52 2.17 -36.00
CA THR A 5 45.84 1.93 -34.56
C THR A 5 44.57 1.65 -33.75
N ILE A 6 43.46 2.35 -34.04
CA ILE A 6 42.16 2.07 -33.42
C ILE A 6 41.69 0.67 -33.78
N TYR A 7 41.77 0.28 -35.04
CA TYR A 7 41.33 -1.05 -35.50
C TYR A 7 42.15 -2.17 -34.83
N ALA A 8 43.47 -2.03 -34.77
CA ALA A 8 44.35 -2.99 -34.13
C ALA A 8 44.06 -3.16 -32.64
N ASP A 9 43.83 -2.04 -31.93
CA ASP A 9 43.48 -2.05 -30.51
C ASP A 9 42.11 -2.69 -30.25
N VAL A 10 41.10 -2.37 -31.07
CA VAL A 10 39.78 -3.00 -30.93
C VAL A 10 39.87 -4.50 -31.19
N GLN A 11 40.64 -4.93 -32.20
CA GLN A 11 40.82 -6.34 -32.50
C GLN A 11 41.57 -7.09 -31.41
N GLN A 12 42.53 -6.45 -30.74
CA GLN A 12 43.28 -7.03 -29.65
C GLN A 12 42.47 -7.08 -28.35
N ASN A 13 41.61 -6.09 -28.10
CA ASN A 13 40.86 -5.92 -26.86
C ASN A 13 39.34 -6.05 -27.05
N TYR A 14 38.87 -6.78 -28.05
CA TYR A 14 37.45 -6.85 -28.41
C TYR A 14 36.55 -7.29 -27.25
N LEU A 15 37.03 -8.24 -26.39
CA LEU A 15 36.30 -8.70 -25.22
C LEU A 15 36.09 -7.60 -24.18
N PHE A 16 37.10 -6.74 -23.98
CA PHE A 16 36.99 -5.60 -23.10
C PHE A 16 35.95 -4.60 -23.62
N TYR A 17 36.00 -4.25 -24.89
CA TYR A 17 35.02 -3.33 -25.47
C TYR A 17 33.62 -3.88 -25.45
N LEU A 18 33.41 -5.16 -25.76
CA LEU A 18 32.12 -5.82 -25.70
C LEU A 18 31.56 -5.94 -24.27
N SER A 19 32.44 -5.98 -23.27
CA SER A 19 32.03 -6.04 -21.86
C SER A 19 31.38 -4.73 -21.37
N ILE A 20 31.73 -3.57 -21.94
CA ILE A 20 31.21 -2.27 -21.51
C ILE A 20 29.68 -2.18 -21.58
N PRO A 21 28.99 -2.46 -22.72
CA PRO A 21 27.55 -2.42 -22.77
C PRO A 21 26.87 -3.51 -21.92
N VAL A 22 27.52 -4.67 -21.80
CA VAL A 22 27.00 -5.77 -20.95
C VAL A 22 27.03 -5.37 -19.47
N VAL A 23 28.16 -4.85 -19.00
CA VAL A 23 28.31 -4.38 -17.62
C VAL A 23 27.35 -3.20 -17.34
N ALA A 24 27.23 -2.25 -18.27
CA ALA A 24 26.31 -1.14 -18.15
C ALA A 24 24.85 -1.61 -18.04
N ALA A 25 24.45 -2.62 -18.82
CA ALA A 25 23.12 -3.22 -18.76
C ALA A 25 22.86 -3.88 -17.40
N ILE A 26 23.81 -4.70 -16.91
CA ILE A 26 23.71 -5.37 -15.61
C ILE A 26 23.63 -4.35 -14.47
N LEU A 27 24.48 -3.35 -14.48
CA LEU A 27 24.48 -2.28 -13.48
C LEU A 27 23.15 -1.51 -13.50
N GLY A 28 22.63 -1.16 -14.68
CA GLY A 28 21.33 -0.51 -14.81
C GLY A 28 20.19 -1.34 -14.25
N TYR A 29 20.19 -2.64 -14.46
CA TYR A 29 19.20 -3.56 -13.92
C TYR A 29 19.31 -3.68 -12.40
N VAL A 30 20.50 -3.94 -11.88
CA VAL A 30 20.76 -4.15 -10.45
C VAL A 30 20.42 -2.89 -9.63
N THR A 31 20.83 -1.71 -10.12
CA THR A 31 20.55 -0.45 -9.43
C THR A 31 19.06 -0.16 -9.38
N LYS A 32 18.30 -0.42 -10.43
CA LYS A 32 16.84 -0.22 -10.44
C LYS A 32 16.12 -1.20 -9.53
N ILE A 33 16.49 -2.48 -9.52
CA ILE A 33 15.91 -3.44 -8.56
C ILE A 33 16.24 -3.04 -7.12
N ALA A 34 17.48 -2.61 -6.85
CA ALA A 34 17.87 -2.12 -5.55
C ALA A 34 17.03 -0.88 -5.15
N ALA A 35 16.82 0.07 -6.07
CA ALA A 35 15.99 1.25 -5.83
C ALA A 35 14.54 0.87 -5.49
N VAL A 36 13.91 -0.03 -6.26
CA VAL A 36 12.56 -0.54 -5.95
C VAL A 36 12.53 -1.20 -4.56
N LYS A 37 13.51 -2.04 -4.25
CA LYS A 37 13.59 -2.67 -2.92
C LYS A 37 13.72 -1.64 -1.80
N MET A 38 14.51 -0.59 -2.01
CA MET A 38 14.71 0.51 -1.05
C MET A 38 13.47 1.39 -0.88
N MET A 39 12.54 1.42 -1.84
CA MET A 39 11.24 2.09 -1.66
C MET A 39 10.39 1.42 -0.59
N PHE A 40 10.48 0.10 -0.44
CA PHE A 40 9.65 -0.69 0.46
C PHE A 40 10.36 -1.07 1.76
N TYR A 41 11.69 -1.12 1.78
CA TYR A 41 12.49 -1.58 2.92
C TYR A 41 13.64 -0.61 3.23
N PRO A 42 14.06 -0.54 4.50
CA PRO A 42 13.50 -1.20 5.69
C PRO A 42 12.18 -0.56 6.15
N MET A 43 11.35 -1.34 6.86
CA MET A 43 10.04 -0.88 7.38
C MET A 43 10.17 0.15 8.49
N LYS A 44 11.22 0.04 9.30
CA LYS A 44 11.56 0.99 10.38
C LYS A 44 12.81 1.74 9.98
N PHE A 45 12.97 2.95 10.53
CA PHE A 45 14.19 3.71 10.33
C PHE A 45 15.40 2.93 10.88
N VAL A 46 16.42 2.77 10.02
CA VAL A 46 17.68 2.12 10.38
C VAL A 46 18.80 3.13 10.17
N GLY A 47 19.51 3.46 11.23
CA GLY A 47 20.61 4.41 11.21
C GLY A 47 20.63 5.36 12.41
N ILE A 48 21.50 6.38 12.33
CA ILE A 48 21.71 7.41 13.35
C ILE A 48 20.96 8.69 12.95
N PRO A 49 19.87 9.06 13.66
CA PRO A 49 19.18 10.31 13.39
C PRO A 49 20.09 11.53 13.61
N PRO A 50 19.91 12.66 12.88
CA PRO A 50 18.91 12.87 11.84
C PRO A 50 19.38 12.54 10.42
N PHE A 51 20.71 12.41 10.18
CA PHE A 51 21.26 12.44 8.80
C PHE A 51 21.72 11.08 8.26
N PHE A 52 22.13 10.16 9.12
CA PHE A 52 22.70 8.87 8.70
C PHE A 52 21.74 7.73 8.96
N GLY A 53 20.78 7.55 8.05
CA GLY A 53 19.85 6.43 8.14
C GLY A 53 18.88 6.38 6.98
N TRP A 54 18.22 5.24 6.84
CA TRP A 54 17.28 4.98 5.77
C TRP A 54 16.01 4.31 6.29
N GLN A 55 14.90 4.69 5.71
CA GLN A 55 13.62 4.02 5.84
C GLN A 55 12.98 4.01 4.47
N GLY A 56 12.32 2.92 4.10
CA GLY A 56 11.59 2.84 2.84
C GLY A 56 10.60 3.99 2.68
N ILE A 57 10.47 4.51 1.46
CA ILE A 57 9.62 5.66 1.16
C ILE A 57 8.15 5.34 1.46
N VAL A 58 7.70 4.14 1.09
CA VAL A 58 6.32 3.67 1.33
C VAL A 58 6.00 3.60 2.83
N PRO A 59 6.75 2.87 3.68
CA PRO A 59 6.46 2.83 5.11
C PRO A 59 6.69 4.17 5.83
N ARG A 60 7.57 5.04 5.32
CA ARG A 60 7.77 6.39 5.84
C ARG A 60 6.54 7.28 5.60
N ASN A 61 5.94 7.19 4.42
CA ASN A 61 4.78 7.99 4.01
C ASN A 61 3.46 7.20 4.09
N ALA A 62 3.41 6.15 4.92
CA ALA A 62 2.29 5.21 4.98
C ALA A 62 0.92 5.88 5.14
N LEU A 63 0.81 6.88 6.03
CA LEU A 63 -0.45 7.60 6.26
C LEU A 63 -0.93 8.33 4.99
N ARG A 64 -0.03 9.06 4.35
CA ARG A 64 -0.35 9.81 3.11
C ARG A 64 -0.75 8.87 1.98
N MET A 65 -0.01 7.78 1.80
CA MET A 65 -0.30 6.79 0.76
C MET A 65 -1.60 6.04 1.03
N ALA A 66 -1.88 5.67 2.28
CA ALA A 66 -3.14 5.08 2.67
C ALA A 66 -4.32 6.03 2.40
N SER A 67 -4.20 7.32 2.75
CA SER A 67 -5.24 8.32 2.49
C SER A 67 -5.51 8.48 0.98
N ILE A 68 -4.47 8.63 0.16
CA ILE A 68 -4.62 8.77 -1.29
C ILE A 68 -5.25 7.52 -1.91
N ALA A 69 -4.82 6.33 -1.49
CA ALA A 69 -5.38 5.08 -2.00
C ALA A 69 -6.87 4.95 -1.64
N VAL A 70 -7.23 5.21 -0.39
CA VAL A 70 -8.63 5.16 0.05
C VAL A 70 -9.47 6.23 -0.65
N ASP A 71 -8.98 7.47 -0.78
CA ASP A 71 -9.68 8.52 -1.51
C ASP A 71 -9.93 8.13 -2.97
N THR A 72 -8.94 7.54 -3.63
CA THR A 72 -9.09 7.09 -5.02
C THR A 72 -10.11 5.96 -5.15
N ILE A 73 -10.09 5.00 -4.23
CA ILE A 73 -11.04 3.88 -4.22
C ILE A 73 -12.46 4.38 -3.97
N THR A 74 -12.67 5.20 -2.94
CA THR A 74 -14.01 5.65 -2.54
C THR A 74 -14.62 6.66 -3.52
N THR A 75 -13.80 7.48 -4.19
CA THR A 75 -14.32 8.48 -5.14
C THR A 75 -14.49 7.94 -6.55
N LYS A 76 -13.64 6.99 -6.98
CA LYS A 76 -13.60 6.56 -8.38
C LYS A 76 -14.09 5.14 -8.63
N LEU A 77 -14.00 4.24 -7.64
CA LEU A 77 -14.20 2.82 -7.88
C LEU A 77 -15.41 2.23 -7.16
N VAL A 78 -15.67 2.63 -5.91
CA VAL A 78 -16.69 1.98 -5.09
C VAL A 78 -17.37 2.99 -4.18
N SER A 79 -18.68 3.16 -4.32
CA SER A 79 -19.47 3.90 -3.34
C SER A 79 -19.66 3.06 -2.07
N VAL A 80 -19.59 3.68 -0.89
CA VAL A 80 -19.82 3.00 0.40
C VAL A 80 -21.18 2.31 0.39
N ASN A 81 -22.19 2.97 -0.18
CA ASN A 81 -23.54 2.45 -0.34
C ASN A 81 -23.61 1.15 -1.16
N GLU A 82 -22.78 1.03 -2.21
CA GLU A 82 -22.72 -0.20 -3.02
C GLU A 82 -22.13 -1.38 -2.23
N VAL A 83 -21.10 -1.16 -1.43
CA VAL A 83 -20.52 -2.22 -0.58
C VAL A 83 -21.53 -2.67 0.45
N VAL A 84 -22.20 -1.74 1.11
CA VAL A 84 -23.16 -2.03 2.18
C VAL A 84 -24.44 -2.66 1.64
N SER A 85 -24.89 -2.25 0.45
CA SER A 85 -26.06 -2.86 -0.19
C SER A 85 -25.86 -4.36 -0.51
N LYS A 86 -24.60 -4.77 -0.71
CA LYS A 86 -24.22 -6.19 -0.92
C LYS A 86 -24.07 -6.98 0.39
N LEU A 87 -24.06 -6.30 1.54
CA LEU A 87 -24.05 -7.00 2.84
C LEU A 87 -25.42 -7.61 3.12
N ASP A 88 -25.41 -8.88 3.45
CA ASP A 88 -26.61 -9.60 3.89
C ASP A 88 -26.98 -9.18 5.32
N SER A 89 -27.88 -8.18 5.39
CA SER A 89 -28.34 -7.62 6.67
C SER A 89 -29.04 -8.66 7.55
N GLU A 90 -29.68 -9.67 6.93
CA GLU A 90 -30.35 -10.73 7.66
C GLU A 90 -29.34 -11.66 8.33
N ARG A 91 -28.26 -11.99 7.62
CA ARG A 91 -27.17 -12.79 8.17
C ARG A 91 -26.42 -12.06 9.29
N LEU A 92 -26.10 -10.76 9.07
CA LEU A 92 -25.48 -9.94 10.10
C LEU A 92 -26.38 -9.78 11.32
N GLY A 93 -27.68 -9.55 11.12
CA GLY A 93 -28.66 -9.49 12.20
C GLY A 93 -28.67 -10.76 13.05
N LYS A 94 -28.66 -11.93 12.42
CA LYS A 94 -28.59 -13.23 13.10
C LYS A 94 -27.28 -13.44 13.87
N GLU A 95 -26.14 -13.00 13.33
CA GLU A 95 -24.85 -13.08 14.02
C GLU A 95 -24.77 -12.14 15.23
N LEU A 96 -25.46 -11.00 15.19
CA LEU A 96 -25.54 -10.05 16.30
C LEU A 96 -26.54 -10.45 17.39
N GLU A 97 -27.53 -11.28 17.08
CA GLU A 97 -28.57 -11.70 18.01
C GLU A 97 -28.01 -12.40 19.26
N GLY A 98 -27.04 -13.32 19.07
CA GLY A 98 -26.40 -14.03 20.20
C GLY A 98 -25.72 -13.08 21.17
N PRO A 99 -24.74 -12.29 20.75
CA PRO A 99 -24.09 -11.30 21.61
C PRO A 99 -25.06 -10.28 22.22
N ALA A 100 -26.09 -9.85 21.48
CA ALA A 100 -27.09 -8.93 22.00
C ALA A 100 -27.92 -9.57 23.14
N MET A 101 -28.29 -10.83 23.01
CA MET A 101 -29.01 -11.57 24.03
C MET A 101 -28.21 -11.74 25.33
N GLU A 102 -26.90 -11.86 25.26
CA GLU A 102 -26.01 -11.95 26.43
C GLU A 102 -25.94 -10.62 27.20
N VAL A 103 -25.88 -9.50 26.47
CA VAL A 103 -25.67 -8.17 27.08
C VAL A 103 -26.99 -7.51 27.49
N ILE A 104 -28.10 -7.83 26.84
CA ILE A 104 -29.39 -7.14 27.05
C ILE A 104 -29.86 -7.18 28.50
N GLU A 105 -29.64 -8.28 29.21
CA GLU A 105 -30.04 -8.40 30.61
C GLU A 105 -29.29 -7.42 31.51
N THR A 106 -27.99 -7.29 31.28
CA THR A 106 -27.12 -6.34 31.99
C THR A 106 -27.56 -4.91 31.71
N ILE A 107 -27.83 -4.60 30.44
CA ILE A 107 -28.30 -3.26 30.03
C ILE A 107 -29.65 -2.94 30.70
N ILE A 108 -30.60 -3.86 30.68
CA ILE A 108 -31.93 -3.64 31.32
C ILE A 108 -31.75 -3.36 32.80
N ARG A 109 -30.97 -4.16 33.51
CA ARG A 109 -30.70 -3.96 34.93
C ARG A 109 -30.04 -2.64 35.21
N GLU A 110 -29.05 -2.25 34.44
CA GLU A 110 -28.35 -0.96 34.56
C GLU A 110 -29.27 0.24 34.27
N VAL A 111 -30.02 0.20 33.19
CA VAL A 111 -30.96 1.26 32.79
C VAL A 111 -32.05 1.42 33.86
N MET A 112 -32.63 0.31 34.33
CA MET A 112 -33.70 0.34 35.34
C MET A 112 -33.18 0.83 36.70
N SER A 113 -32.01 0.39 37.12
CA SER A 113 -31.40 0.84 38.38
C SER A 113 -31.00 2.32 38.33
N LYS A 114 -30.61 2.84 37.19
CA LYS A 114 -30.20 4.24 37.01
C LYS A 114 -31.39 5.20 36.83
N HIS A 115 -32.40 4.82 36.06
CA HIS A 115 -33.50 5.71 35.70
C HIS A 115 -34.76 5.50 36.51
N GLN A 116 -35.01 4.28 37.03
CA GLN A 116 -36.21 3.92 37.80
C GLN A 116 -35.87 3.03 38.99
N PRO A 117 -34.97 3.44 39.91
CA PRO A 117 -34.48 2.58 40.99
C PRO A 117 -35.62 2.11 41.92
N ARG A 118 -36.52 3.02 42.27
CA ARG A 118 -37.62 2.71 43.20
C ARG A 118 -38.59 1.68 42.61
N LEU A 119 -38.88 1.76 41.31
CA LEU A 119 -39.72 0.77 40.64
C LEU A 119 -38.99 -0.57 40.52
N TRP A 120 -37.73 -0.55 40.16
CA TRP A 120 -36.94 -1.77 39.96
C TRP A 120 -36.77 -2.58 41.24
N GLU A 121 -36.49 -1.90 42.36
CA GLU A 121 -36.36 -2.51 43.70
C GLU A 121 -37.69 -3.01 44.27
N SER A 122 -38.80 -2.36 43.91
CA SER A 122 -40.13 -2.78 44.35
C SER A 122 -40.68 -4.00 43.61
N LEU A 123 -40.11 -4.36 42.43
CA LEU A 123 -40.55 -5.50 41.65
C LEU A 123 -40.02 -6.82 42.22
N PRO A 124 -40.89 -7.81 42.45
CA PRO A 124 -40.45 -9.17 42.80
C PRO A 124 -39.57 -9.76 41.70
N ASN A 125 -38.63 -10.62 42.06
CA ASN A 125 -37.66 -11.23 41.12
C ASN A 125 -38.34 -11.89 39.92
N PHE A 126 -39.51 -12.51 40.06
CA PHE A 126 -40.25 -13.11 38.95
C PHE A 126 -40.74 -12.06 37.95
N ALA A 127 -41.14 -10.88 38.42
CA ALA A 127 -41.58 -9.77 37.59
C ALA A 127 -40.42 -9.13 36.82
N GLN A 128 -39.28 -8.94 37.50
CA GLN A 128 -38.04 -8.50 36.84
C GLN A 128 -37.63 -9.46 35.72
N LYS A 129 -37.64 -10.79 36.01
CA LYS A 129 -37.30 -11.80 35.03
C LYS A 129 -38.29 -11.81 33.84
N LYS A 130 -39.61 -11.70 34.12
CA LYS A 130 -40.63 -11.63 33.09
C LYS A 130 -40.47 -10.40 32.18
N LEU A 131 -40.09 -9.28 32.74
CA LEU A 131 -39.76 -8.05 31.97
C LEU A 131 -38.54 -8.27 31.07
N ILE A 132 -37.47 -8.84 31.62
CA ILE A 132 -36.25 -9.16 30.86
C ILE A 132 -36.57 -10.11 29.71
N ASP A 133 -37.34 -11.21 29.98
CA ASP A 133 -37.73 -12.19 28.97
C ASP A 133 -38.64 -11.55 27.89
N ARG A 134 -39.45 -10.57 28.26
CA ARG A 134 -40.27 -9.84 27.28
C ARG A 134 -39.40 -9.01 26.35
N VAL A 135 -38.47 -8.23 26.91
CA VAL A 135 -37.54 -7.42 26.10
C VAL A 135 -36.65 -8.30 25.22
N LYS A 136 -36.18 -9.45 25.75
CA LYS A 136 -35.39 -10.41 24.94
C LYS A 136 -36.13 -10.90 23.71
N LYS A 137 -37.48 -11.08 23.78
CA LYS A 137 -38.28 -11.47 22.61
C LYS A 137 -38.37 -10.39 21.53
N ASP A 138 -38.25 -9.15 21.91
CA ASP A 138 -38.33 -8.03 20.96
C ASP A 138 -36.96 -7.65 20.35
N VAL A 139 -35.85 -8.20 20.92
CA VAL A 139 -34.47 -7.94 20.44
C VAL A 139 -34.28 -8.23 18.95
N PRO A 140 -34.72 -9.33 18.37
CA PRO A 140 -34.58 -9.60 16.94
C PRO A 140 -35.20 -8.50 16.07
N GLY A 141 -36.38 -8.02 16.43
CA GLY A 141 -37.08 -6.93 15.73
C GLY A 141 -36.31 -5.58 15.84
N VAL A 142 -35.77 -5.31 17.01
CA VAL A 142 -34.92 -4.11 17.21
C VAL A 142 -33.65 -4.19 16.37
N ILE A 143 -32.99 -5.35 16.35
CA ILE A 143 -31.80 -5.57 15.53
C ILE A 143 -32.12 -5.37 14.05
N ALA A 144 -33.23 -5.91 13.56
CA ALA A 144 -33.65 -5.74 12.18
C ALA A 144 -33.88 -4.27 11.82
N SER A 145 -34.58 -3.53 12.68
CA SER A 145 -34.80 -2.09 12.50
C SER A 145 -33.49 -1.29 12.51
N VAL A 146 -32.60 -1.57 13.45
CA VAL A 146 -31.27 -0.93 13.52
C VAL A 146 -30.45 -1.25 12.28
N MET A 147 -30.50 -2.48 11.76
CA MET A 147 -29.79 -2.86 10.52
C MET A 147 -30.35 -2.12 9.30
N GLU A 148 -31.64 -1.87 9.25
CA GLU A 148 -32.27 -1.10 8.18
C GLU A 148 -31.89 0.39 8.26
N ASP A 149 -31.88 0.96 9.46
CA ASP A 149 -31.41 2.33 9.71
C ASP A 149 -29.94 2.50 9.37
N ILE A 150 -29.10 1.55 9.73
CA ILE A 150 -27.68 1.53 9.36
C ILE A 150 -27.53 1.50 7.83
N LYS A 151 -28.31 0.66 7.15
CA LYS A 151 -28.29 0.59 5.68
C LYS A 151 -28.66 1.90 5.01
N GLY A 152 -29.65 2.61 5.57
CA GLY A 152 -30.12 3.89 5.04
C GLY A 152 -29.15 5.07 5.27
N ASN A 153 -28.38 5.01 6.36
CA ASN A 153 -27.56 6.13 6.82
C ASN A 153 -26.08 5.76 7.01
N ILE A 154 -25.60 4.79 6.25
CA ILE A 154 -24.26 4.22 6.46
C ILE A 154 -23.14 5.25 6.28
N ASP A 155 -23.32 6.19 5.35
CA ASP A 155 -22.33 7.24 5.07
C ASP A 155 -22.15 8.20 6.26
N GLU A 156 -23.19 8.36 7.09
CA GLU A 156 -23.16 9.20 8.29
C GLU A 156 -22.63 8.44 9.51
N ILE A 157 -22.90 7.13 9.57
CA ILE A 157 -22.57 6.28 10.73
C ILE A 157 -21.14 5.75 10.64
N LEU A 158 -20.68 5.39 9.45
CA LEU A 158 -19.41 4.73 9.22
C LEU A 158 -18.47 5.58 8.36
N ASP A 159 -17.50 6.22 9.00
CA ASP A 159 -16.36 6.78 8.28
C ASP A 159 -15.43 5.63 7.80
N LEU A 160 -15.82 5.04 6.65
CA LEU A 160 -15.08 3.94 6.03
C LEU A 160 -13.64 4.36 5.73
N LYS A 161 -13.42 5.61 5.35
CA LYS A 161 -12.09 6.15 5.10
C LYS A 161 -11.22 6.09 6.34
N ALA A 162 -11.71 6.63 7.46
CA ALA A 162 -10.97 6.60 8.72
C ALA A 162 -10.72 5.16 9.21
N LEU A 163 -11.71 4.27 9.03
CA LEU A 163 -11.57 2.85 9.40
C LEU A 163 -10.46 2.17 8.61
N VAL A 164 -10.48 2.28 7.28
CA VAL A 164 -9.47 1.65 6.40
C VAL A 164 -8.08 2.22 6.65
N ILE A 165 -7.96 3.55 6.78
CA ILE A 165 -6.69 4.19 7.12
C ILE A 165 -6.15 3.65 8.45
N ARG A 166 -7.01 3.53 9.47
CA ARG A 166 -6.62 2.99 10.78
C ARG A 166 -6.10 1.55 10.69
N ILE A 167 -6.76 0.70 9.91
CA ILE A 167 -6.33 -0.69 9.68
C ILE A 167 -4.97 -0.72 8.98
N LEU A 168 -4.80 0.04 7.91
CA LEU A 168 -3.55 0.10 7.14
C LEU A 168 -2.40 0.69 7.96
N MET A 169 -2.69 1.65 8.85
CA MET A 169 -1.68 2.22 9.75
C MET A 169 -1.28 1.28 10.88
N LYS A 170 -2.22 0.44 11.35
CA LYS A 170 -1.95 -0.58 12.38
C LYS A 170 -1.02 -1.66 11.82
N ASP A 171 -1.21 -2.05 10.57
CA ASP A 171 -0.37 -3.03 9.88
C ASP A 171 0.29 -2.44 8.63
N LYS A 172 1.47 -1.82 8.84
CA LYS A 172 2.28 -1.29 7.74
C LYS A 172 2.79 -2.36 6.78
N HIS A 173 2.86 -3.64 7.20
CA HIS A 173 3.23 -4.74 6.32
C HIS A 173 2.13 -5.03 5.31
N LEU A 174 0.86 -4.94 5.74
CA LEU A 174 -0.29 -5.08 4.85
C LEU A 174 -0.27 -3.98 3.78
N LEU A 175 -0.10 -2.72 4.19
CA LEU A 175 0.03 -1.59 3.27
C LEU A 175 1.14 -1.82 2.25
N ASN A 176 2.32 -2.19 2.73
CA ASN A 176 3.50 -2.43 1.90
C ASN A 176 3.26 -3.55 0.88
N ARG A 177 2.60 -4.62 1.30
CA ARG A 177 2.22 -5.74 0.43
C ARG A 177 1.24 -5.31 -0.66
N ILE A 178 0.18 -4.57 -0.30
CA ILE A 178 -0.80 -4.06 -1.26
C ILE A 178 -0.11 -3.25 -2.36
N PHE A 179 0.76 -2.30 -1.98
CA PHE A 179 1.49 -1.50 -2.96
C PHE A 179 2.46 -2.31 -3.82
N GLN A 180 3.11 -3.33 -3.25
CA GLN A 180 3.98 -4.23 -4.02
C GLN A 180 3.19 -5.10 -5.01
N GLU A 181 2.01 -5.58 -4.61
CA GLU A 181 1.16 -6.43 -5.47
C GLU A 181 0.53 -5.61 -6.59
N VAL A 182 -0.03 -4.44 -6.27
CA VAL A 182 -0.64 -3.54 -7.26
C VAL A 182 0.38 -3.03 -8.26
N GLY A 183 1.57 -2.60 -7.80
CA GLY A 183 2.63 -2.06 -8.66
C GLY A 183 3.59 -3.12 -9.22
N ARG A 184 3.26 -4.41 -9.14
CA ARG A 184 4.19 -5.49 -9.48
C ARG A 184 4.67 -5.46 -10.92
N GLU A 185 3.77 -5.22 -11.86
CA GLU A 185 4.11 -5.20 -13.28
C GLU A 185 4.94 -3.95 -13.63
N GLU A 186 4.59 -2.80 -13.05
CA GLU A 186 5.29 -1.53 -13.21
C GLU A 186 6.71 -1.62 -12.64
N PHE A 187 6.88 -2.21 -11.46
CA PHE A 187 8.20 -2.39 -10.85
C PHE A 187 9.06 -3.38 -11.64
N LYS A 188 8.46 -4.42 -12.21
CA LYS A 188 9.15 -5.35 -13.11
C LYS A 188 9.60 -4.62 -14.38
N PHE A 189 8.70 -3.87 -15.00
CA PHE A 189 9.02 -3.03 -16.18
C PHE A 189 10.15 -2.05 -15.87
N PHE A 190 10.07 -1.35 -14.72
CA PHE A 190 11.10 -0.42 -14.28
C PHE A 190 12.47 -1.10 -14.13
N GLY A 191 12.53 -2.29 -13.54
CA GLY A 191 13.77 -3.07 -13.43
C GLY A 191 14.32 -3.45 -14.80
N VAL A 192 13.48 -4.04 -15.66
CA VAL A 192 13.89 -4.51 -17.00
C VAL A 192 14.29 -3.35 -17.92
N SER A 193 13.64 -2.19 -17.80
CA SER A 193 14.04 -0.98 -18.56
C SER A 193 15.49 -0.58 -18.28
N GLY A 194 16.01 -0.81 -17.07
CA GLY A 194 17.41 -0.60 -16.74
C GLY A 194 18.38 -1.41 -17.57
N LEU A 195 18.00 -2.64 -17.94
CA LEU A 195 18.80 -3.49 -18.79
C LEU A 195 18.87 -2.94 -20.23
N TYR A 196 17.73 -2.56 -20.80
CA TYR A 196 17.66 -2.03 -22.17
C TYR A 196 18.37 -0.67 -22.29
N PHE A 197 18.04 0.27 -21.41
CA PHE A 197 18.66 1.60 -21.45
C PHE A 197 20.13 1.54 -21.07
N GLY A 198 20.50 0.72 -20.09
CA GLY A 198 21.89 0.50 -19.72
C GLY A 198 22.70 -0.06 -20.91
N PHE A 199 22.15 -1.03 -21.64
CA PHE A 199 22.79 -1.57 -22.84
C PHE A 199 22.95 -0.52 -23.94
N MET A 200 21.88 0.21 -24.29
CA MET A 200 21.93 1.23 -25.35
C MET A 200 22.97 2.32 -25.05
N ILE A 201 22.95 2.85 -23.84
CA ILE A 201 23.89 3.90 -23.44
C ILE A 201 25.30 3.32 -23.31
N GLY A 202 25.41 2.07 -22.84
CA GLY A 202 26.66 1.34 -22.80
C GLY A 202 27.32 1.16 -24.18
N VAL A 203 26.54 0.96 -25.24
CA VAL A 203 27.03 0.95 -26.62
C VAL A 203 27.57 2.32 -27.03
N VAL A 204 26.85 3.40 -26.72
CA VAL A 204 27.32 4.78 -26.96
C VAL A 204 28.63 5.04 -26.20
N GLN A 205 28.68 4.64 -24.93
CA GLN A 205 29.89 4.75 -24.11
C GLN A 205 31.06 3.97 -24.67
N MET A 206 30.83 2.75 -25.18
CA MET A 206 31.84 1.94 -25.85
C MET A 206 32.45 2.66 -27.07
N VAL A 207 31.57 3.19 -27.93
CA VAL A 207 32.00 3.94 -29.13
C VAL A 207 32.84 5.15 -28.75
N LEU A 208 32.39 5.92 -27.77
CA LEU A 208 33.12 7.11 -27.33
C LEU A 208 34.46 6.76 -26.64
N TRP A 209 34.49 5.65 -25.90
CA TRP A 209 35.74 5.15 -25.32
C TRP A 209 36.74 4.74 -26.39
N VAL A 210 36.31 4.07 -27.45
CA VAL A 210 37.17 3.71 -28.59
C VAL A 210 37.76 4.95 -29.26
N LEU A 211 36.94 6.02 -29.43
CA LEU A 211 37.35 7.24 -30.13
C LEU A 211 38.23 8.17 -29.30
N LEU A 212 37.90 8.37 -28.02
CA LEU A 212 38.51 9.41 -27.18
C LEU A 212 39.55 8.87 -26.20
N LYS A 213 39.38 7.62 -25.72
CA LYS A 213 40.25 6.94 -24.73
C LYS A 213 40.49 7.75 -23.44
N GLU A 214 39.56 8.64 -23.09
CA GLU A 214 39.64 9.48 -21.92
C GLU A 214 39.03 8.81 -20.68
N PRO A 215 39.74 8.66 -19.56
CA PRO A 215 39.23 7.97 -18.36
C PRO A 215 37.91 8.57 -17.81
N TRP A 216 37.68 9.86 -18.01
CA TRP A 216 36.49 10.55 -17.53
C TRP A 216 35.19 10.15 -18.25
N ILE A 217 35.27 9.51 -19.40
CA ILE A 217 34.11 9.04 -20.15
C ILE A 217 33.31 8.03 -19.32
N LEU A 218 33.99 7.13 -18.63
CA LEU A 218 33.33 6.07 -17.85
C LEU A 218 32.43 6.62 -16.72
N PRO A 219 32.93 7.47 -15.80
CA PRO A 219 32.10 8.01 -14.74
C PRO A 219 31.01 8.98 -15.22
N VAL A 220 31.30 9.81 -16.23
CA VAL A 220 30.29 10.74 -16.81
C VAL A 220 29.16 9.98 -17.45
N PHE A 221 29.47 8.99 -18.28
CA PHE A 221 28.44 8.17 -18.91
C PHE A 221 27.72 7.29 -17.90
N GLY A 222 28.41 6.74 -16.90
CA GLY A 222 27.77 6.03 -15.80
C GLY A 222 26.71 6.87 -15.08
N PHE A 223 27.01 8.14 -14.82
CA PHE A 223 26.03 9.09 -14.28
C PHE A 223 24.88 9.38 -15.24
N LEU A 224 25.16 9.64 -16.52
CA LEU A 224 24.16 9.89 -17.55
C LEU A 224 23.24 8.68 -17.76
N VAL A 225 23.80 7.46 -17.78
CA VAL A 225 23.02 6.22 -17.84
C VAL A 225 21.99 6.16 -16.74
N GLY A 226 22.42 6.36 -15.49
CA GLY A 226 21.50 6.37 -14.34
C GLY A 226 20.43 7.43 -14.49
N PHE A 227 20.84 8.69 -14.69
CA PHE A 227 19.91 9.82 -14.74
C PHE A 227 18.91 9.76 -15.88
N ILE A 228 19.38 9.56 -17.11
CA ILE A 228 18.52 9.54 -18.31
C ILE A 228 17.58 8.31 -18.28
N SER A 229 18.13 7.17 -17.94
CA SER A 229 17.36 5.92 -17.87
C SER A 229 16.26 5.98 -16.81
N ASP A 230 16.54 6.60 -15.64
CA ASP A 230 15.55 6.77 -14.58
C ASP A 230 14.50 7.81 -14.97
N TRP A 231 14.92 8.93 -15.55
CA TRP A 231 14.01 9.96 -16.04
C TRP A 231 13.03 9.43 -17.10
N ILE A 232 13.52 8.71 -18.11
CA ILE A 232 12.67 8.10 -19.14
C ILE A 232 11.73 7.05 -18.53
N ALA A 233 12.26 6.17 -17.67
CA ALA A 233 11.45 5.11 -17.07
C ALA A 233 10.35 5.66 -16.16
N LEU A 234 10.62 6.74 -15.43
CA LEU A 234 9.62 7.41 -14.59
C LEU A 234 8.56 8.12 -15.45
N ASN A 235 8.96 8.80 -16.53
CA ASN A 235 7.99 9.43 -17.43
C ASN A 235 7.04 8.39 -18.07
N ILE A 236 7.58 7.27 -18.57
CA ILE A 236 6.75 6.20 -19.15
C ILE A 236 5.82 5.58 -18.08
N LEU A 237 6.27 5.50 -16.84
CA LEU A 237 5.50 4.91 -15.76
C LEU A 237 4.35 5.81 -15.27
N PHE A 238 4.57 7.12 -15.22
CA PHE A 238 3.62 8.08 -14.63
C PHE A 238 2.85 8.93 -15.63
N GLU A 239 3.24 8.93 -16.89
CA GLU A 239 2.56 9.61 -17.98
C GLU A 239 2.22 8.58 -19.07
N PRO A 240 1.08 7.84 -18.92
CA PRO A 240 0.65 6.88 -19.90
C PRO A 240 0.14 7.53 -21.20
#